data_f9a5e09e4a7c62bad4c2cd1f7d5e3cea
#
_entry.id   f9a5e09e4a7c62bad4c2cd1f7d5e3cea
#
_cell.length_a   1.000
_cell.length_b   1.000
_cell.length_c   1.000
_cell.angle_alpha   90.00
_cell.angle_beta   90.00
_cell.angle_gamma   90.00
#
_symmetry.space_group_name_H-M   'P 1'
#
loop_
_entity.id
_entity.type
_entity.pdbx_description
1 polymer ?
#
loop_
_entity_poly.entity_id
_entity_poly.type
_entity_poly.pdbx_seq_one_letter_code
_entity_poly.pdbx_strand_id
1 'polypeptide(L)'
;MSSERLPQVMDPDAPVFSISVAAALAEMHPQTLRTYDRLGLVVPSRAKGGGRRYSPRDVYRLRLIQRLSQEEGVNLNGIRRIIALQTELEDARRRIDELTDLVRSLAQREQSGTRIFSAGTTGHVWQGRS
;
A
#
# COMPACT_ATOMS: atom_id res chain seq x y z
N MET A 1 -9.77 11.66 18.28
CA MET A 1 -9.65 12.16 17.73
C MET A 1 -9.88 12.16 16.39
N SER A 2 -9.87 12.93 15.90
CA SER A 2 -10.16 13.01 14.51
C SER A 2 -9.16 12.31 13.64
N SER A 3 -8.18 11.75 14.24
CA SER A 3 -7.13 11.13 13.46
C SER A 3 -7.64 9.97 12.63
N GLU A 4 -8.69 9.33 13.07
CA GLU A 4 -9.13 8.19 12.31
C GLU A 4 -9.75 8.59 10.98
N ARG A 5 -10.04 9.87 10.80
CA ARG A 5 -10.55 10.26 9.52
C ARG A 5 -9.50 10.58 8.51
N LEU A 6 -8.31 10.89 9.00
CA LEU A 6 -7.24 11.25 8.09
C LEU A 6 -6.86 10.14 7.14
N PRO A 7 -6.76 8.88 7.60
CA PRO A 7 -6.36 7.83 6.67
C PRO A 7 -7.33 7.63 5.53
N GLN A 8 -8.58 8.00 5.73
CA GLN A 8 -9.55 7.83 4.67
C GLN A 8 -9.39 8.83 3.56
N VAL A 9 -8.78 9.97 3.87
CA VAL A 9 -8.64 11.04 2.90
C VAL A 9 -7.31 10.97 2.20
N MET A 10 -6.28 10.49 2.87
CA MET A 10 -4.95 10.53 2.34
C MET A 10 -4.60 9.24 1.63
N ASP A 11 -4.20 9.38 0.37
CA ASP A 11 -3.70 8.27 -0.42
C ASP A 11 -2.32 7.88 0.12
N PRO A 12 -2.14 6.63 0.58
CA PRO A 12 -0.85 6.23 1.14
C PRO A 12 0.31 6.29 0.15
N ASP A 13 0.01 6.29 -1.13
CA ASP A 13 1.06 6.32 -2.14
C ASP A 13 1.24 7.69 -2.77
N ALA A 14 0.51 8.68 -2.32
CA ALA A 14 0.64 10.03 -2.88
C ALA A 14 1.96 10.67 -2.44
N PRO A 15 2.79 11.15 -3.36
CA PRO A 15 4.10 11.73 -3.02
C PRO A 15 3.94 13.18 -2.59
N VAL A 16 3.53 13.38 -1.37
CA VAL A 16 3.13 14.70 -0.89
C VAL A 16 4.14 15.39 0.03
N PHE A 17 5.12 14.64 0.54
CA PHE A 17 6.04 15.20 1.54
C PHE A 17 7.39 15.51 0.93
N SER A 18 7.91 16.71 1.20
CA SER A 18 9.30 17.00 0.86
C SER A 18 10.22 16.18 1.74
N ILE A 19 11.51 16.13 1.39
CA ILE A 19 12.45 15.37 2.19
C ILE A 19 12.51 15.90 3.63
N SER A 20 12.42 17.22 3.79
CA SER A 20 12.45 17.83 5.14
C SER A 20 11.28 17.38 5.97
N VAL A 21 10.10 17.38 5.39
CA VAL A 21 8.90 16.98 6.11
C VAL A 21 8.93 15.47 6.40
N ALA A 22 9.32 14.68 5.40
CA ALA A 22 9.39 13.24 5.59
C ALA A 22 10.39 12.88 6.69
N ALA A 23 11.53 13.54 6.70
CA ALA A 23 12.55 13.31 7.72
C ALA A 23 12.01 13.64 9.10
N ALA A 24 11.32 14.77 9.22
CA ALA A 24 10.73 15.16 10.50
C ALA A 24 9.70 14.15 10.96
N LEU A 25 8.83 13.70 10.06
CA LEU A 25 7.80 12.72 10.40
C LEU A 25 8.42 11.37 10.79
N ALA A 26 9.51 11.00 10.17
CA ALA A 26 10.18 9.75 10.47
C ALA A 26 11.18 9.89 11.61
N GLU A 27 11.38 11.10 12.10
CA GLU A 27 12.32 11.39 13.18
C GLU A 27 13.74 10.97 12.80
N MET A 28 14.14 11.35 11.62
CA MET A 28 15.46 11.05 11.06
C MET A 28 16.08 12.30 10.48
N HIS A 29 17.38 12.26 10.30
CA HIS A 29 18.08 13.32 9.61
C HIS A 29 17.81 13.20 8.11
N PRO A 30 17.62 14.31 7.39
CA PRO A 30 17.41 14.22 5.94
C PRO A 30 18.53 13.48 5.19
N GLN A 31 19.75 13.58 5.69
CA GLN A 31 20.85 12.86 5.05
C GLN A 31 20.64 11.35 5.12
N THR A 32 20.00 10.86 6.17
CA THR A 32 19.69 9.44 6.27
C THR A 32 18.72 9.04 5.17
N LEU A 33 17.74 9.89 4.87
CA LEU A 33 16.82 9.61 3.79
C LEU A 33 17.56 9.55 2.44
N ARG A 34 18.49 10.44 2.22
CA ARG A 34 19.29 10.42 1.00
C ARG A 34 20.10 9.13 0.89
N THR A 35 20.64 8.68 2.00
CA THR A 35 21.38 7.43 2.03
C THR A 35 20.49 6.25 1.69
N TYR A 36 19.30 6.21 2.27
CA TYR A 36 18.36 5.12 1.98
C TYR A 36 17.89 5.14 0.53
N ASP A 37 17.78 6.33 -0.04
CA ASP A 37 17.49 6.46 -1.47
C ASP A 37 18.61 5.82 -2.30
N ARG A 38 19.84 6.16 -2.00
CA ARG A 38 20.99 5.59 -2.74
C ARG A 38 21.06 4.09 -2.60
N LEU A 39 20.71 3.58 -1.43
CA LEU A 39 20.74 2.14 -1.18
C LEU A 39 19.55 1.41 -1.76
N GLY A 40 18.57 2.15 -2.28
CA GLY A 40 17.38 1.54 -2.84
C GLY A 40 16.42 1.01 -1.81
N LEU A 41 16.53 1.45 -0.56
CA LEU A 41 15.64 0.99 0.51
C LEU A 41 14.30 1.73 0.49
N VAL A 42 14.37 3.05 0.39
CA VAL A 42 13.17 3.88 0.24
C VAL A 42 13.50 4.89 -0.83
N VAL A 43 12.89 4.71 -1.99
CA VAL A 43 13.16 5.53 -3.16
C VAL A 43 11.99 6.46 -3.39
N PRO A 44 12.19 7.77 -3.21
CA PRO A 44 11.10 8.72 -3.38
C PRO A 44 10.79 8.98 -4.85
N SER A 45 9.61 9.53 -5.09
CA SER A 45 9.29 10.08 -6.39
C SER A 45 10.02 11.40 -6.56
N ARG A 46 10.11 11.85 -7.80
CA ARG A 46 10.72 13.14 -8.10
C ARG A 46 9.63 14.12 -8.54
N ALA A 47 9.63 15.28 -7.94
CA ALA A 47 8.75 16.34 -8.37
C ALA A 47 9.29 16.92 -9.66
N LYS A 48 8.46 17.70 -10.34
CA LYS A 48 8.94 18.51 -11.43
C LYS A 48 10.04 19.40 -10.88
N GLY A 49 11.17 19.43 -11.50
CA GLY A 49 12.27 20.21 -10.96
C GLY A 49 13.23 19.38 -10.14
N GLY A 50 12.94 18.11 -9.92
CA GLY A 50 13.93 17.17 -9.38
C GLY A 50 13.93 16.97 -7.88
N GLY A 51 13.07 17.62 -7.14
CA GLY A 51 13.02 17.46 -5.70
C GLY A 51 12.43 16.11 -5.31
N ARG A 52 12.90 15.56 -4.20
CA ARG A 52 12.38 14.30 -3.68
C ARG A 52 11.02 14.50 -3.06
N ARG A 53 10.12 13.57 -3.31
CA ARG A 53 8.78 13.57 -2.71
C ARG A 53 8.48 12.21 -2.16
N TYR A 54 8.04 12.17 -0.92
CA TYR A 54 7.79 10.95 -0.19
C TYR A 54 6.30 10.80 0.08
N SER A 55 5.81 9.57 0.03
CA SER A 55 4.43 9.26 0.35
C SER A 55 4.30 8.93 1.85
N PRO A 56 3.07 8.89 2.37
CA PRO A 56 2.87 8.39 3.72
C PRO A 56 3.41 6.96 3.90
N ARG A 57 3.28 6.13 2.87
CA ARG A 57 3.83 4.77 2.94
C ARG A 57 5.34 4.78 3.04
N ASP A 58 5.99 5.70 2.32
CA ASP A 58 7.44 5.86 2.42
C ASP A 58 7.85 6.23 3.84
N VAL A 59 7.11 7.14 4.47
CA VAL A 59 7.39 7.52 5.85
C VAL A 59 7.26 6.32 6.78
N TYR A 60 6.23 5.52 6.57
CA TYR A 60 6.06 4.29 7.36
C TYR A 60 7.26 3.36 7.19
N ARG A 61 7.73 3.20 5.96
CA ARG A 61 8.89 2.34 5.69
C ARG A 61 10.15 2.89 6.33
N LEU A 62 10.33 4.20 6.32
CA LEU A 62 11.47 4.81 6.98
C LEU A 62 11.46 4.48 8.47
N ARG A 63 10.32 4.60 9.09
CA ARG A 63 10.21 4.30 10.52
C ARG A 63 10.42 2.82 10.79
N LEU A 64 9.94 1.97 9.91
CA LEU A 64 10.15 0.53 10.03
C LEU A 64 11.65 0.19 9.95
N ILE A 65 12.35 0.79 8.99
CA ILE A 65 13.79 0.56 8.84
C ILE A 65 14.52 1.00 10.09
N GLN A 66 14.15 2.15 10.62
CA GLN A 66 14.77 2.67 11.84
C GLN A 66 14.60 1.68 12.99
N ARG A 67 13.38 1.19 13.17
CA ARG A 67 13.10 0.25 14.25
C ARG A 67 13.87 -1.04 14.07
N LEU A 68 13.88 -1.58 12.85
CA LEU A 68 14.60 -2.82 12.58
C LEU A 68 16.09 -2.66 12.82
N SER A 69 16.66 -1.54 12.42
CA SER A 69 18.07 -1.30 12.56
C SER A 69 18.47 -0.99 14.00
N GLN A 70 17.74 -0.07 14.63
CA GLN A 70 18.16 0.46 15.91
C GLN A 70 17.67 -0.39 17.08
N GLU A 71 16.47 -0.91 16.98
CA GLU A 71 15.89 -1.61 18.13
C GLU A 71 16.04 -3.11 18.03
N GLU A 72 16.02 -3.65 16.82
CA GLU A 72 16.06 -5.09 16.65
C GLU A 72 17.37 -5.60 16.06
N GLY A 73 18.26 -4.71 15.73
CA GLY A 73 19.59 -5.11 15.30
C GLY A 73 19.66 -5.86 13.98
N VAL A 74 18.67 -5.64 13.12
CA VAL A 74 18.64 -6.31 11.83
C VAL A 74 19.68 -5.64 10.91
N ASN A 75 20.50 -6.44 10.25
CA ASN A 75 21.52 -5.87 9.35
C ASN A 75 20.89 -5.44 8.03
N LEU A 76 21.68 -4.80 7.20
CA LEU A 76 21.16 -4.21 5.96
C LEU A 76 20.54 -5.24 5.04
N ASN A 77 21.14 -6.41 4.91
CA ASN A 77 20.58 -7.46 4.05
C ASN A 77 19.22 -7.92 4.55
N GLY A 78 19.08 -8.06 5.87
CA GLY A 78 17.80 -8.42 6.46
C GLY A 78 16.76 -7.34 6.24
N ILE A 79 17.16 -6.09 6.39
CA ILE A 79 16.25 -4.97 6.16
C ILE A 79 15.77 -4.96 4.71
N ARG A 80 16.67 -5.19 3.76
CA ARG A 80 16.29 -5.26 2.35
C ARG A 80 15.25 -6.35 2.10
N ARG A 81 15.45 -7.51 2.72
CA ARG A 81 14.51 -8.61 2.57
C ARG A 81 13.17 -8.27 3.16
N ILE A 82 13.17 -7.65 4.32
CA ILE A 82 11.93 -7.29 5.01
C ILE A 82 11.17 -6.25 4.18
N ILE A 83 11.87 -5.26 3.66
CA ILE A 83 11.21 -4.24 2.84
C ILE A 83 10.65 -4.86 1.55
N ALA A 84 11.38 -5.77 0.93
CA ALA A 84 10.87 -6.45 -0.26
C ALA A 84 9.62 -7.25 0.05
N LEU A 85 9.63 -7.98 1.16
CA LEU A 85 8.46 -8.75 1.57
C LEU A 85 7.29 -7.84 1.92
N GLN A 86 7.57 -6.71 2.55
CA GLN A 86 6.55 -5.73 2.88
C GLN A 86 5.87 -5.22 1.61
N THR A 87 6.67 -4.94 0.59
CA THR A 87 6.14 -4.47 -0.69
C THR A 87 5.27 -5.55 -1.34
N GLU A 88 5.74 -6.79 -1.32
CA GLU A 88 4.95 -7.89 -1.87
C GLU A 88 3.65 -8.07 -1.13
N LEU A 89 3.69 -7.92 0.18
CA LEU A 89 2.49 -8.04 1.00
C LEU A 89 1.49 -6.93 0.67
N GLU A 90 1.99 -5.71 0.52
CA GLU A 90 1.13 -4.58 0.15
C GLU A 90 0.48 -4.80 -1.21
N ASP A 91 1.27 -5.31 -2.17
CA ASP A 91 0.74 -5.60 -3.50
C ASP A 91 -0.31 -6.70 -3.45
N ALA A 92 -0.05 -7.74 -2.66
CA ALA A 92 -1.00 -8.83 -2.53
C ALA A 92 -2.31 -8.35 -1.89
N ARG A 93 -2.22 -7.51 -0.89
CA ARG A 93 -3.42 -6.96 -0.25
C ARG A 93 -4.22 -6.11 -1.21
N ARG A 94 -3.54 -5.32 -2.03
CA ARG A 94 -4.23 -4.51 -3.04
C ARG A 94 -4.97 -5.40 -4.02
N ARG A 95 -4.33 -6.49 -4.46
CA ARG A 95 -4.99 -7.41 -5.37
C ARG A 95 -6.19 -8.09 -4.73
N ILE A 96 -6.08 -8.45 -3.46
CA ILE A 96 -7.20 -9.02 -2.74
C ILE A 96 -8.36 -8.05 -2.71
N ASP A 97 -8.09 -6.78 -2.43
CA ASP A 97 -9.14 -5.77 -2.40
C ASP A 97 -9.79 -5.60 -3.76
N GLU A 98 -8.98 -5.58 -4.81
CA GLU A 98 -9.50 -5.46 -6.16
C GLU A 98 -10.37 -6.65 -6.53
N LEU A 99 -9.91 -7.85 -6.20
CA LEU A 99 -10.67 -9.06 -6.50
C LEU A 99 -11.95 -9.12 -5.67
N THR A 100 -11.88 -8.69 -4.41
CA THR A 100 -13.05 -8.66 -3.55
C THR A 100 -14.09 -7.71 -4.13
N ASP A 101 -13.66 -6.55 -4.59
CA ASP A 101 -14.57 -5.59 -5.19
C ASP A 101 -15.20 -6.16 -6.47
N LEU A 102 -14.39 -6.85 -7.26
CA LEU A 102 -14.89 -7.46 -8.48
C LEU A 102 -15.93 -8.53 -8.17
N VAL A 103 -15.66 -9.36 -7.19
CA VAL A 103 -16.60 -10.41 -6.79
C VAL A 103 -17.90 -9.79 -6.32
N ARG A 104 -17.83 -8.74 -5.50
CA ARG A 104 -19.04 -8.05 -5.06
C ARG A 104 -19.81 -7.47 -6.21
N SER A 105 -19.11 -6.88 -7.15
CA SER A 105 -19.73 -6.29 -8.32
C SER A 105 -20.45 -7.35 -9.15
N LEU A 106 -19.81 -8.48 -9.35
CA LEU A 106 -20.40 -9.58 -10.10
C LEU A 106 -21.60 -10.17 -9.35
N ALA A 107 -21.51 -10.29 -8.04
CA ALA A 107 -22.61 -10.81 -7.25
C ALA A 107 -23.83 -9.89 -7.34
N GLN A 108 -23.60 -8.58 -7.27
CA GLN A 108 -24.69 -7.64 -7.40
C GLN A 108 -25.31 -7.69 -8.79
N ARG A 109 -24.48 -7.82 -9.79
CA ARG A 109 -24.96 -7.92 -11.15
C ARG A 109 -25.77 -9.17 -11.35
N GLU A 110 -25.33 -10.26 -10.75
CA GLU A 110 -26.03 -11.51 -10.85
C GLU A 110 -27.36 -11.44 -10.15
N GLN A 111 -27.42 -10.80 -9.01
CA GLN A 111 -28.68 -10.63 -8.31
C GLN A 111 -29.66 -9.83 -9.14
N SER A 112 -29.19 -8.77 -9.77
CA SER A 112 -30.04 -7.99 -10.66
C SER A 112 -30.52 -8.83 -11.82
N GLY A 113 -29.62 -9.59 -12.41
CA GLY A 113 -29.97 -10.47 -13.52
C GLY A 113 -30.96 -11.53 -13.09
N THR A 114 -30.75 -12.09 -11.92
CA THR A 114 -31.65 -13.11 -11.42
C THR A 114 -33.05 -12.54 -11.22
N ARG A 115 -33.13 -11.34 -10.69
CA ARG A 115 -34.43 -10.72 -10.51
C ARG A 115 -35.15 -10.51 -11.83
N ILE A 116 -34.40 -10.14 -12.83
CA ILE A 116 -34.97 -9.89 -14.15
C ILE A 116 -35.33 -11.18 -14.85
N PHE A 117 -34.48 -12.17 -14.77
CA PHE A 117 -34.65 -13.40 -15.51
C PHE A 117 -35.03 -14.58 -14.64
N SER A 118 -35.48 -14.35 -13.46
CA SER A 118 -35.70 -15.44 -12.52
C SER A 118 -36.59 -16.53 -13.07
N ALA A 119 -37.54 -16.18 -13.87
CA ALA A 119 -38.43 -17.19 -14.41
C ALA A 119 -37.69 -18.10 -15.39
N GLY A 120 -36.69 -17.59 -16.00
CA GLY A 120 -36.06 -18.35 -17.05
C GLY A 120 -34.92 -19.22 -16.67
N THR A 121 -34.34 -18.93 -15.59
CA THR A 121 -33.20 -19.63 -15.42
C THR A 121 -33.07 -20.66 -14.57
N THR A 122 -32.69 -21.27 -14.32
CA THR A 122 -32.54 -22.14 -13.57
C THR A 122 -31.50 -22.65 -13.35
N GLY A 123 -31.38 -22.77 -13.20
CA GLY A 123 -30.61 -23.20 -13.01
C GLY A 123 -29.60 -23.78 -13.14
N HIS A 124 -29.44 -23.96 -13.49
CA HIS A 124 -28.58 -24.52 -13.59
C HIS A 124 -27.48 -24.45 -13.39
N VAL A 125 -27.43 -24.40 -13.54
CA VAL A 125 -26.49 -24.42 -13.40
C VAL A 125 -25.50 -24.61 -12.90
N TRP A 126 -25.51 -24.83 -12.84
CA TRP A 126 -24.61 -25.14 -12.40
C TRP A 126 -24.16 -25.49 -11.48
N GLN A 127 -24.35 -25.73 -11.43
CA GLN A 127 -24.09 -26.05 -10.71
C GLN A 127 -23.22 -26.25 -10.27
N GLY A 128 -23.10 -26.50 -10.46
CA GLY A 128 -22.44 -26.69 -10.06
C GLY A 128 -21.48 -26.57 -9.70
N ARG A 129 -21.41 -26.66 -9.81
CA ARG A 129 -20.66 -26.67 -9.40
C ARG A 129 -19.91 -26.99 -8.83
N SER A 130 -19.83 -27.44 -8.94
CA SER A 130 -19.50 -27.86 -8.47
C SER A 130 -19.13 -28.09 -8.12
#